data_794716c005c8cf1d1bcf48b4f9f86962
#
_entry.id   794716c005c8cf1d1bcf48b4f9f86962
#
_cell.length_a   1.000
_cell.length_b   1.000
_cell.length_c   1.000
_cell.angle_alpha   90.00
_cell.angle_beta   90.00
_cell.angle_gamma   90.00
#
_symmetry.space_group_name_H-M   'P 1'
#
loop_
_entity.id
_entity.type
_entity.pdbx_description
1 polymer ?
#
loop_
_entity_poly.entity_id
_entity_poly.type
_entity_poly.pdbx_seq_one_letter_code
_entity_poly.pdbx_strand_id
1 'polypeptide(L)'
;MPLGIQQNNDFTQFTMDVWNDKIFYQEKEFPAGFMAMSILNIPEEELPELIQAGGAPTFLFPVVVQGSDEEAAAVFPQLRKRILYLTELLWKYPPFCYNDYEKEMRRINILFDESALPQIRTPDSEFQTEFLRFCVGIIRIPIAMYHFCAAGRFFELDYLRRLKKRNETHFAVAAHDCFNSEQFWNEMRGLQSLDMEPFTVYPELSSTYVFARSPKNEKEMVFVERVIFPRLTDFYTYDLMNGLHHGHAPSQCQGCGRYFLTTNGHIPKYCDGVALQDNRYTCRQYGAMMHQKEQNKQHPVYRLFNTRTDTIRKHHQRGKISDDLRREALYLAGSYRDKALMDNDYAADGYARDMELEHIYAEAEKRLK
;
A
#
# COMPACT_ATOMS: atom_id res chain seq x y z
N MET A 1 -24.75 -12.08 -12.00
CA MET A 1 -24.73 -10.61 -12.11
C MET A 1 -25.30 -10.05 -10.83
N PRO A 2 -24.64 -9.13 -10.14
CA PRO A 2 -25.22 -8.49 -8.97
C PRO A 2 -26.48 -7.73 -9.40
N LEU A 3 -27.60 -7.99 -8.73
CA LEU A 3 -28.84 -7.23 -8.89
C LEU A 3 -28.74 -5.90 -8.12
N GLY A 4 -27.57 -5.31 -8.08
CA GLY A 4 -27.36 -4.01 -7.46
C GLY A 4 -27.43 -2.91 -8.51
N ILE A 5 -27.90 -1.74 -8.14
CA ILE A 5 -27.72 -0.51 -8.94
C ILE A 5 -26.22 -0.39 -9.17
N GLN A 6 -25.81 -0.30 -10.44
CA GLN A 6 -24.40 -0.18 -10.81
C GLN A 6 -23.77 0.99 -10.06
N GLN A 7 -22.61 0.79 -9.46
CA GLN A 7 -21.84 1.88 -8.86
C GLN A 7 -21.47 2.87 -9.95
N ASN A 8 -21.86 4.12 -9.77
CA ASN A 8 -21.48 5.17 -10.70
C ASN A 8 -20.25 5.89 -10.15
N ASN A 9 -19.10 5.50 -10.63
CA ASN A 9 -17.82 6.08 -10.27
C ASN A 9 -17.28 6.85 -11.47
N ASP A 10 -17.11 8.13 -11.29
CA ASP A 10 -16.45 9.03 -12.22
C ASP A 10 -15.50 9.98 -11.46
N PHE A 11 -14.93 10.97 -12.11
CA PHE A 11 -14.03 11.93 -11.45
C PHE A 11 -14.75 12.93 -10.53
N THR A 12 -16.06 12.91 -10.46
CA THR A 12 -16.86 13.87 -9.67
C THR A 12 -17.68 13.20 -8.57
N GLN A 13 -17.76 11.88 -8.59
CA GLN A 13 -18.52 11.09 -7.61
C GLN A 13 -17.84 9.75 -7.42
N PHE A 14 -17.67 9.37 -6.16
CA PHE A 14 -17.09 8.09 -5.77
C PHE A 14 -18.12 7.30 -4.96
N THR A 15 -18.30 6.04 -5.27
CA THR A 15 -19.30 5.18 -4.63
C THR A 15 -18.61 3.90 -4.16
N MET A 16 -18.83 3.52 -2.90
CA MET A 16 -18.46 2.20 -2.39
C MET A 16 -19.64 1.56 -1.67
N ASP A 17 -19.70 0.26 -1.70
CA ASP A 17 -20.67 -0.50 -0.89
C ASP A 17 -19.92 -1.07 0.31
N VAL A 18 -20.54 -0.96 1.50
CA VAL A 18 -19.92 -1.36 2.77
C VAL A 18 -20.73 -2.48 3.39
N TRP A 19 -20.05 -3.53 3.82
CA TRP A 19 -20.66 -4.65 4.53
C TRP A 19 -19.68 -5.24 5.55
N ASN A 20 -19.99 -5.07 6.83
CA ASN A 20 -19.11 -5.42 7.93
C ASN A 20 -17.73 -4.75 7.80
N ASP A 21 -16.65 -5.55 7.89
CA ASP A 21 -15.26 -5.12 7.79
C ASP A 21 -14.74 -5.03 6.35
N LYS A 22 -15.64 -5.00 5.36
CA LYS A 22 -15.31 -5.04 3.94
C LYS A 22 -15.96 -3.90 3.17
N ILE A 23 -15.27 -3.51 2.10
CA ILE A 23 -15.79 -2.59 1.09
C ILE A 23 -15.81 -3.30 -0.27
N PHE A 24 -16.80 -2.93 -1.07
CA PHE A 24 -16.94 -3.39 -2.46
C PHE A 24 -16.84 -2.18 -3.36
N TYR A 25 -15.89 -2.25 -4.29
CA TYR A 25 -15.65 -1.23 -5.28
C TYR A 25 -15.51 -1.86 -6.66
N GLN A 26 -16.35 -1.45 -7.62
CA GLN A 26 -16.36 -2.02 -8.99
C GLN A 26 -16.35 -3.55 -8.99
N GLU A 27 -17.29 -4.15 -8.26
CA GLU A 27 -17.46 -5.62 -8.15
C GLU A 27 -16.30 -6.38 -7.46
N LYS A 28 -15.29 -5.66 -6.96
CA LYS A 28 -14.17 -6.23 -6.20
C LYS A 28 -14.37 -6.03 -4.71
N GLU A 29 -14.00 -7.04 -3.94
CA GLU A 29 -14.01 -7.04 -2.48
C GLU A 29 -12.64 -6.64 -1.93
N PHE A 30 -12.62 -5.74 -0.96
CA PHE A 30 -11.44 -5.33 -0.24
C PHE A 30 -11.73 -5.25 1.27
N PRO A 31 -10.73 -5.46 2.14
CA PRO A 31 -10.90 -5.11 3.55
C PRO A 31 -11.04 -3.58 3.70
N ALA A 32 -11.86 -3.16 4.65
CA ALA A 32 -12.00 -1.73 4.98
C ALA A 32 -10.65 -1.12 5.35
N GLY A 33 -10.35 0.07 4.87
CA GLY A 33 -9.05 0.74 4.99
C GLY A 33 -8.07 0.45 3.85
N PHE A 34 -8.43 -0.43 2.91
CA PHE A 34 -7.52 -0.84 1.83
C PHE A 34 -7.23 0.28 0.83
N MET A 35 -8.24 1.04 0.42
CA MET A 35 -8.06 2.13 -0.56
C MET A 35 -7.18 3.24 0.02
N ALA A 36 -7.47 3.64 1.26
CA ALA A 36 -6.70 4.63 2.00
C ALA A 36 -5.24 4.19 2.22
N MET A 37 -5.01 2.93 2.60
CA MET A 37 -3.66 2.39 2.74
C MET A 37 -2.93 2.33 1.40
N SER A 38 -3.60 1.92 0.33
CA SER A 38 -2.98 1.72 -0.97
C SER A 38 -2.46 3.02 -1.57
N ILE A 39 -3.19 4.14 -1.40
CA ILE A 39 -2.79 5.45 -1.90
C ILE A 39 -1.52 5.98 -1.20
N LEU A 40 -1.25 5.58 0.03
CA LEU A 40 -0.04 5.97 0.76
C LEU A 40 1.25 5.38 0.14
N ASN A 41 1.11 4.37 -0.72
CA ASN A 41 2.23 3.75 -1.42
C ASN A 41 2.60 4.44 -2.73
N ILE A 42 1.99 5.57 -3.08
CA ILE A 42 2.46 6.40 -4.20
C ILE A 42 3.89 6.85 -3.86
N PRO A 43 4.89 6.60 -4.73
CA PRO A 43 6.24 7.09 -4.52
C PRO A 43 6.27 8.61 -4.35
N GLU A 44 7.11 9.12 -3.45
CA GLU A 44 7.18 10.57 -3.20
C GLU A 44 7.62 11.35 -4.44
N GLU A 45 8.45 10.75 -5.26
CA GLU A 45 8.91 11.29 -6.53
C GLU A 45 7.82 11.39 -7.60
N GLU A 46 6.74 10.60 -7.50
CA GLU A 46 5.61 10.63 -8.45
C GLU A 46 4.53 11.67 -8.07
N LEU A 47 4.47 12.10 -6.81
CA LEU A 47 3.49 13.10 -6.36
C LEU A 47 3.63 14.46 -7.06
N PRO A 48 4.84 15.03 -7.25
CA PRO A 48 5.02 16.27 -8.00
C PRO A 48 4.56 16.16 -9.46
N GLU A 49 4.80 15.03 -10.11
CA GLU A 49 4.34 14.77 -11.48
C GLU A 49 2.82 14.78 -11.58
N LEU A 50 2.13 14.12 -10.63
CA LEU A 50 0.67 14.12 -10.55
C LEU A 50 0.11 15.53 -10.41
N ILE A 51 0.67 16.35 -9.50
CA ILE A 51 0.24 17.74 -9.30
C ILE A 51 0.47 18.58 -10.56
N GLN A 52 1.63 18.45 -11.19
CA GLN A 52 1.94 19.17 -12.42
C GLN A 52 1.01 18.77 -13.56
N ALA A 53 0.69 17.47 -13.68
CA ALA A 53 -0.25 16.97 -14.68
C ALA A 53 -1.67 17.52 -14.48
N GLY A 54 -2.13 17.65 -13.22
CA GLY A 54 -3.43 18.28 -12.89
C GLY A 54 -3.43 19.79 -13.07
N GLY A 55 -2.30 20.46 -12.83
CA GLY A 55 -2.18 21.92 -12.94
C GLY A 55 -2.28 22.44 -14.37
N ALA A 56 -1.70 21.75 -15.34
CA ALA A 56 -1.71 22.20 -16.73
C ALA A 56 -3.12 22.37 -17.33
N PRO A 57 -4.07 21.43 -17.20
CA PRO A 57 -5.44 21.59 -17.66
C PRO A 57 -6.18 22.77 -17.00
N THR A 58 -5.85 23.14 -15.76
CA THR A 58 -6.49 24.22 -15.01
C THR A 58 -6.44 25.55 -15.76
N PHE A 59 -5.35 25.83 -16.46
CA PHE A 59 -5.19 27.06 -17.24
C PHE A 59 -5.76 26.97 -18.66
N LEU A 60 -5.92 25.77 -19.21
CA LEU A 60 -6.33 25.56 -20.58
C LEU A 60 -7.86 25.50 -20.74
N PHE A 61 -8.56 24.81 -19.80
CA PHE A 61 -10.01 24.62 -19.98
C PHE A 61 -10.83 25.93 -19.93
N PRO A 62 -10.49 26.96 -19.11
CA PRO A 62 -11.21 28.24 -19.15
C PRO A 62 -11.10 28.95 -20.52
N VAL A 63 -9.93 28.86 -21.17
CA VAL A 63 -9.72 29.43 -22.51
C VAL A 63 -10.60 28.71 -23.54
N VAL A 64 -10.77 27.38 -23.43
CA VAL A 64 -11.67 26.64 -24.34
C VAL A 64 -13.12 27.06 -24.19
N VAL A 65 -13.56 27.38 -22.96
CA VAL A 65 -14.96 27.73 -22.68
C VAL A 65 -15.24 29.23 -22.93
N GLN A 66 -14.33 30.12 -22.55
CA GLN A 66 -14.55 31.57 -22.45
C GLN A 66 -13.68 32.41 -23.39
N GLY A 67 -12.60 31.85 -23.97
CA GLY A 67 -11.73 32.56 -24.90
C GLY A 67 -12.40 32.86 -26.27
N SER A 68 -11.69 33.50 -27.16
CA SER A 68 -12.14 33.67 -28.56
C SER A 68 -12.22 32.32 -29.28
N ASP A 69 -12.90 32.24 -30.42
CA ASP A 69 -13.01 31.00 -31.20
C ASP A 69 -11.64 30.50 -31.68
N GLU A 70 -10.76 31.43 -32.04
CA GLU A 70 -9.40 31.13 -32.49
C GLU A 70 -8.55 30.57 -31.34
N GLU A 71 -8.61 31.19 -30.15
CA GLU A 71 -7.89 30.73 -28.96
C GLU A 71 -8.40 29.34 -28.52
N ALA A 72 -9.72 29.17 -28.47
CA ALA A 72 -10.33 27.88 -28.09
C ALA A 72 -9.92 26.78 -29.07
N ALA A 73 -9.97 27.01 -30.37
CA ALA A 73 -9.54 26.02 -31.36
C ALA A 73 -8.05 25.67 -31.26
N ALA A 74 -7.18 26.63 -30.93
CA ALA A 74 -5.75 26.40 -30.75
C ALA A 74 -5.41 25.64 -29.47
N VAL A 75 -6.18 25.84 -28.38
CA VAL A 75 -5.91 25.28 -27.05
C VAL A 75 -6.59 23.94 -26.87
N PHE A 76 -7.71 23.66 -27.50
CA PHE A 76 -8.50 22.44 -27.31
C PHE A 76 -7.73 21.14 -27.53
N PRO A 77 -6.93 20.95 -28.60
CA PRO A 77 -6.11 19.75 -28.78
C PRO A 77 -5.05 19.59 -27.66
N GLN A 78 -4.53 20.71 -27.16
CA GLN A 78 -3.54 20.68 -26.05
C GLN A 78 -4.21 20.26 -24.75
N LEU A 79 -5.42 20.76 -24.46
CA LEU A 79 -6.20 20.33 -23.30
C LEU A 79 -6.50 18.84 -23.36
N ARG A 80 -6.97 18.34 -24.52
CA ARG A 80 -7.18 16.90 -24.75
C ARG A 80 -5.94 16.07 -24.41
N LYS A 81 -4.79 16.46 -24.94
CA LYS A 81 -3.51 15.77 -24.69
C LYS A 81 -3.16 15.72 -23.20
N ARG A 82 -3.38 16.83 -22.48
CA ARG A 82 -3.11 16.91 -21.04
C ARG A 82 -4.08 16.07 -20.22
N ILE A 83 -5.35 16.05 -20.58
CA ILE A 83 -6.36 15.19 -19.92
C ILE A 83 -6.05 13.70 -20.15
N LEU A 84 -5.68 13.29 -21.35
CA LEU A 84 -5.29 11.90 -21.62
C LEU A 84 -4.07 11.51 -20.77
N TYR A 85 -3.04 12.33 -20.74
CA TYR A 85 -1.86 12.08 -19.91
C TYR A 85 -2.20 11.98 -18.43
N LEU A 86 -3.02 12.89 -17.90
CA LEU A 86 -3.48 12.85 -16.50
C LEU A 86 -4.28 11.57 -16.23
N THR A 87 -5.16 11.16 -17.14
CA THR A 87 -5.93 9.92 -17.03
C THR A 87 -5.00 8.71 -16.93
N GLU A 88 -4.00 8.60 -17.79
CA GLU A 88 -3.01 7.49 -17.74
C GLU A 88 -2.25 7.44 -16.41
N LEU A 89 -1.88 8.60 -15.85
CA LEU A 89 -1.24 8.66 -14.54
C LEU A 89 -2.17 8.18 -13.42
N LEU A 90 -3.41 8.64 -13.41
CA LEU A 90 -4.39 8.30 -12.38
C LEU A 90 -4.72 6.79 -12.39
N TRP A 91 -4.73 6.15 -13.57
CA TRP A 91 -5.02 4.72 -13.68
C TRP A 91 -3.97 3.79 -13.04
N LYS A 92 -2.82 4.32 -12.63
CA LYS A 92 -1.83 3.56 -11.86
C LYS A 92 -2.28 3.32 -10.41
N TYR A 93 -3.23 4.11 -9.89
CA TYR A 93 -3.54 4.18 -8.47
C TYR A 93 -5.01 3.91 -8.14
N PRO A 94 -5.31 3.30 -6.97
CA PRO A 94 -6.68 3.21 -6.46
C PRO A 94 -7.30 4.60 -6.22
N PRO A 95 -8.61 4.72 -6.41
CA PRO A 95 -9.53 3.70 -6.87
C PRO A 95 -9.56 3.51 -8.39
N PHE A 96 -8.88 4.40 -9.16
CA PHE A 96 -8.99 4.48 -10.63
C PHE A 96 -8.54 3.21 -11.34
N CYS A 97 -7.49 2.54 -10.88
CA CYS A 97 -7.01 1.28 -11.45
C CYS A 97 -8.03 0.11 -11.39
N TYR A 98 -9.13 0.32 -10.68
CA TYR A 98 -10.26 -0.63 -10.61
C TYR A 98 -11.45 -0.24 -11.47
N ASN A 99 -11.46 1.00 -12.02
CA ASN A 99 -12.51 1.48 -12.90
C ASN A 99 -12.39 0.87 -14.32
N ASP A 100 -13.47 0.96 -15.08
CA ASP A 100 -13.48 0.56 -16.50
C ASP A 100 -12.76 1.63 -17.34
N TYR A 101 -11.49 1.34 -17.68
CA TYR A 101 -10.65 2.22 -18.49
C TYR A 101 -11.26 2.50 -19.87
N GLU A 102 -11.79 1.46 -20.53
CA GLU A 102 -12.38 1.59 -21.86
C GLU A 102 -13.64 2.48 -21.85
N LYS A 103 -14.45 2.35 -20.82
CA LYS A 103 -15.64 3.22 -20.64
C LYS A 103 -15.22 4.68 -20.50
N GLU A 104 -14.20 4.95 -19.68
CA GLU A 104 -13.75 6.32 -19.44
C GLU A 104 -13.05 6.90 -20.67
N MET A 105 -12.25 6.11 -21.37
CA MET A 105 -11.63 6.55 -22.63
C MET A 105 -12.66 6.86 -23.71
N ARG A 106 -13.76 6.09 -23.80
CA ARG A 106 -14.88 6.43 -24.72
C ARG A 106 -15.51 7.76 -24.34
N ARG A 107 -15.72 8.04 -23.05
CA ARG A 107 -16.25 9.30 -22.55
C ARG A 107 -15.33 10.47 -22.90
N ILE A 108 -14.02 10.34 -22.65
CA ILE A 108 -13.02 11.35 -23.01
C ILE A 108 -13.02 11.60 -24.53
N ASN A 109 -13.07 10.56 -25.33
CA ASN A 109 -13.10 10.72 -26.79
C ASN A 109 -14.35 11.45 -27.27
N ILE A 110 -15.51 11.27 -26.64
CA ILE A 110 -16.74 12.02 -26.97
C ILE A 110 -16.61 13.49 -26.55
N LEU A 111 -16.16 13.75 -25.31
CA LEU A 111 -16.06 15.12 -24.77
C LEU A 111 -14.98 15.98 -25.47
N PHE A 112 -13.94 15.33 -25.99
CA PHE A 112 -12.79 15.99 -26.62
C PHE A 112 -12.68 15.70 -28.12
N ASP A 113 -13.78 15.30 -28.77
CA ASP A 113 -13.85 15.26 -30.24
C ASP A 113 -13.79 16.66 -30.80
N GLU A 114 -13.12 16.85 -31.93
CA GLU A 114 -13.00 18.21 -32.56
C GLU A 114 -14.38 18.82 -32.89
N SER A 115 -15.36 18.00 -33.24
CA SER A 115 -16.75 18.42 -33.50
C SER A 115 -17.52 18.83 -32.25
N ALA A 116 -17.00 18.53 -31.05
CA ALA A 116 -17.63 18.88 -29.77
C ALA A 116 -17.43 20.37 -29.38
N LEU A 117 -16.40 21.02 -29.91
CA LEU A 117 -16.03 22.40 -29.52
C LEU A 117 -17.19 23.40 -29.62
N PRO A 118 -18.03 23.44 -30.67
CA PRO A 118 -19.19 24.32 -30.72
C PRO A 118 -20.22 24.05 -29.60
N GLN A 119 -20.41 22.78 -29.24
CA GLN A 119 -21.34 22.40 -28.17
C GLN A 119 -20.81 22.79 -26.78
N ILE A 120 -19.50 22.65 -26.56
CA ILE A 120 -18.82 23.08 -25.33
C ILE A 120 -18.97 24.62 -25.15
N ARG A 121 -18.98 25.35 -26.20
CA ARG A 121 -19.08 26.82 -26.19
C ARG A 121 -20.52 27.36 -26.23
N THR A 122 -21.52 26.47 -26.35
CA THR A 122 -22.93 26.86 -26.26
C THR A 122 -23.32 27.03 -24.79
N PRO A 123 -23.60 28.24 -24.30
CA PRO A 123 -23.93 28.50 -22.90
C PRO A 123 -25.13 27.66 -22.45
N ASP A 124 -25.03 27.17 -21.22
CA ASP A 124 -26.08 26.37 -20.52
C ASP A 124 -26.51 25.12 -21.27
N SER A 125 -25.72 24.64 -22.24
CA SER A 125 -25.99 23.35 -22.86
C SER A 125 -25.66 22.20 -21.91
N GLU A 126 -26.38 21.08 -22.04
CA GLU A 126 -26.12 19.89 -21.29
C GLU A 126 -24.68 19.38 -21.54
N PHE A 127 -24.22 19.48 -22.79
CA PHE A 127 -22.86 19.07 -23.16
C PHE A 127 -21.78 19.96 -22.53
N GLN A 128 -21.98 21.30 -22.50
CA GLN A 128 -21.07 22.22 -21.80
C GLN A 128 -21.01 21.87 -20.30
N THR A 129 -22.17 21.65 -19.69
CA THR A 129 -22.25 21.28 -18.26
C THR A 129 -21.49 20.00 -17.95
N GLU A 130 -21.63 18.96 -18.77
CA GLU A 130 -20.93 17.70 -18.62
C GLU A 130 -19.41 17.85 -18.85
N PHE A 131 -19.01 18.63 -19.86
CA PHE A 131 -17.59 18.95 -20.12
C PHE A 131 -16.95 19.68 -18.93
N LEU A 132 -17.61 20.71 -18.41
CA LEU A 132 -17.13 21.47 -17.25
C LEU A 132 -17.02 20.58 -16.01
N ARG A 133 -18.06 19.79 -15.76
CA ARG A 133 -18.08 18.83 -14.65
C ARG A 133 -16.92 17.86 -14.75
N PHE A 134 -16.68 17.29 -15.93
CA PHE A 134 -15.57 16.38 -16.17
C PHE A 134 -14.21 17.04 -15.92
N CYS A 135 -13.96 18.22 -16.53
CA CYS A 135 -12.68 18.94 -16.39
C CYS A 135 -12.41 19.32 -14.94
N VAL A 136 -13.38 19.90 -14.24
CA VAL A 136 -13.24 20.28 -12.84
C VAL A 136 -13.01 19.05 -11.96
N GLY A 137 -13.73 17.96 -12.22
CA GLY A 137 -13.58 16.73 -11.48
C GLY A 137 -12.16 16.16 -11.59
N ILE A 138 -11.68 15.89 -12.80
CA ILE A 138 -10.38 15.26 -13.01
C ILE A 138 -9.19 16.10 -12.52
N ILE A 139 -9.27 17.44 -12.68
CA ILE A 139 -8.21 18.37 -12.26
C ILE A 139 -8.01 18.37 -10.73
N ARG A 140 -9.06 18.17 -9.96
CA ARG A 140 -9.00 18.18 -8.49
C ARG A 140 -8.36 16.91 -7.90
N ILE A 141 -8.38 15.81 -8.64
CA ILE A 141 -7.95 14.51 -8.13
C ILE A 141 -6.48 14.46 -7.69
N PRO A 142 -5.48 14.92 -8.48
CA PRO A 142 -4.08 14.91 -8.06
C PRO A 142 -3.84 15.66 -6.75
N ILE A 143 -4.52 16.76 -6.57
CA ILE A 143 -4.45 17.60 -5.37
C ILE A 143 -5.02 16.84 -4.18
N ALA A 144 -6.20 16.22 -4.33
CA ALA A 144 -6.81 15.40 -3.30
C ALA A 144 -5.91 14.22 -2.88
N MET A 145 -5.31 13.52 -3.86
CA MET A 145 -4.36 12.44 -3.61
C MET A 145 -3.13 12.91 -2.85
N TYR A 146 -2.53 14.01 -3.28
CA TYR A 146 -1.37 14.61 -2.60
C TYR A 146 -1.67 14.94 -1.15
N HIS A 147 -2.80 15.61 -0.89
CA HIS A 147 -3.20 15.99 0.47
C HIS A 147 -3.38 14.78 1.36
N PHE A 148 -4.09 13.77 0.88
CA PHE A 148 -4.30 12.57 1.65
C PHE A 148 -2.99 11.86 1.96
N CYS A 149 -2.07 11.77 0.98
CA CYS A 149 -0.74 11.18 1.18
C CYS A 149 0.08 11.99 2.19
N ALA A 150 0.11 13.31 2.07
CA ALA A 150 0.86 14.18 2.98
C ALA A 150 0.33 14.06 4.42
N ALA A 151 -0.99 14.16 4.59
CA ALA A 151 -1.63 13.98 5.89
C ALA A 151 -1.39 12.57 6.47
N GLY A 152 -1.59 11.53 5.69
CA GLY A 152 -1.42 10.15 6.13
C GLY A 152 0.02 9.82 6.55
N ARG A 153 1.02 10.34 5.86
CA ARG A 153 2.43 10.15 6.21
C ARG A 153 2.83 10.95 7.45
N PHE A 154 2.32 12.18 7.56
CA PHE A 154 2.56 13.05 8.71
C PHE A 154 2.05 12.45 10.03
N PHE A 155 0.86 11.81 10.01
CA PHE A 155 0.23 11.26 11.21
C PHE A 155 0.84 9.96 11.70
N GLU A 156 1.92 9.47 11.12
CA GLU A 156 2.43 8.15 11.50
C GLU A 156 1.26 7.17 11.72
N LEU A 157 0.56 6.77 10.67
CA LEU A 157 -0.59 5.86 10.79
C LEU A 157 -0.27 4.58 11.56
N ASP A 158 1.02 4.22 11.67
CA ASP A 158 1.51 3.19 12.58
C ASP A 158 1.33 3.56 14.07
N TYR A 159 1.29 4.85 14.41
CA TYR A 159 0.98 5.30 15.78
C TYR A 159 -0.47 5.01 16.15
N LEU A 160 -1.42 5.25 15.26
CA LEU A 160 -2.84 4.92 15.46
C LEU A 160 -3.02 3.42 15.73
N ARG A 161 -2.26 2.58 15.05
CA ARG A 161 -2.25 1.14 15.25
C ARG A 161 -1.69 0.75 16.62
N ARG A 162 -0.64 1.41 17.11
CA ARG A 162 -0.07 1.18 18.44
C ARG A 162 -1.04 1.59 19.55
N LEU A 163 -1.79 2.67 19.34
CA LEU A 163 -2.85 3.10 20.25
C LEU A 163 -3.96 2.07 20.37
N LYS A 164 -4.38 1.46 19.26
CA LYS A 164 -5.38 0.39 19.24
C LYS A 164 -5.00 -0.77 20.17
N LYS A 165 -3.75 -1.18 20.16
CA LYS A 165 -3.27 -2.28 21.02
C LYS A 165 -3.36 -1.95 22.51
N ARG A 166 -3.28 -0.66 22.85
CA ARG A 166 -3.29 -0.21 24.27
C ARG A 166 -4.70 0.03 24.81
N ASN A 167 -5.67 0.38 23.93
CA ASN A 167 -6.99 0.86 24.37
C ASN A 167 -8.07 0.60 23.29
N GLU A 168 -8.49 -0.65 23.11
CA GLU A 168 -9.47 -1.02 22.06
C GLU A 168 -10.79 -0.24 22.15
N THR A 169 -11.26 0.11 23.36
CA THR A 169 -12.52 0.82 23.58
C THR A 169 -12.48 2.32 23.24
N HIS A 170 -11.32 2.95 23.17
CA HIS A 170 -11.16 4.40 22.95
C HIS A 170 -10.41 4.73 21.66
N PHE A 171 -10.18 3.74 20.80
CA PHE A 171 -9.36 3.92 19.62
C PHE A 171 -9.92 4.94 18.63
N ALA A 172 -11.23 4.90 18.38
CA ALA A 172 -11.89 5.87 17.49
C ALA A 172 -11.76 7.31 17.99
N VAL A 173 -11.83 7.51 19.32
CA VAL A 173 -11.64 8.82 19.95
C VAL A 173 -10.19 9.27 19.80
N ALA A 174 -9.23 8.39 20.05
CA ALA A 174 -7.81 8.72 19.91
C ALA A 174 -7.41 9.04 18.46
N ALA A 175 -7.99 8.33 17.48
CA ALA A 175 -7.82 8.62 16.06
C ALA A 175 -8.40 10.00 15.70
N HIS A 176 -9.62 10.27 16.17
CA HIS A 176 -10.28 11.57 16.01
C HIS A 176 -9.42 12.72 16.59
N ASP A 177 -8.88 12.56 17.79
CA ASP A 177 -8.05 13.58 18.43
C ASP A 177 -6.74 13.83 17.67
N CYS A 178 -6.13 12.79 17.10
CA CYS A 178 -4.96 12.95 16.22
C CYS A 178 -5.27 13.83 15.01
N PHE A 179 -6.39 13.58 14.32
CA PHE A 179 -6.80 14.34 13.14
C PHE A 179 -7.30 15.75 13.46
N ASN A 180 -7.70 16.03 14.70
CA ASN A 180 -8.13 17.34 15.17
C ASN A 180 -7.02 18.12 15.91
N SER A 181 -5.78 17.64 15.91
CA SER A 181 -4.69 18.37 16.57
C SER A 181 -4.43 19.72 15.90
N GLU A 182 -4.12 20.74 16.71
CA GLU A 182 -3.78 22.08 16.21
C GLU A 182 -2.55 22.05 15.28
N GLN A 183 -1.61 21.14 15.54
CA GLN A 183 -0.43 20.95 14.72
C GLN A 183 -0.81 20.48 13.31
N PHE A 184 -1.73 19.50 13.18
CA PHE A 184 -2.26 19.08 11.90
C PHE A 184 -2.86 20.23 11.11
N TRP A 185 -3.72 21.02 11.75
CA TRP A 185 -4.39 22.11 11.08
C TRP A 185 -3.44 23.26 10.70
N ASN A 186 -2.36 23.47 11.47
CA ASN A 186 -1.34 24.46 11.13
C ASN A 186 -0.54 24.05 9.88
N GLU A 187 -0.17 22.78 9.77
CA GLU A 187 0.51 22.23 8.59
C GLU A 187 -0.41 22.22 7.37
N MET A 188 -1.66 21.81 7.56
CA MET A 188 -2.67 21.83 6.49
C MET A 188 -3.02 23.24 6.03
N ARG A 189 -3.02 24.25 6.91
CA ARG A 189 -3.18 25.66 6.54
C ARG A 189 -2.06 26.18 5.64
N GLY A 190 -0.83 25.71 5.83
CA GLY A 190 0.27 26.00 4.90
C GLY A 190 0.00 25.49 3.48
N LEU A 191 -0.76 24.39 3.34
CA LEU A 191 -1.20 23.82 2.07
C LEU A 191 -2.47 24.50 1.50
N GLN A 192 -3.30 25.12 2.36
CA GLN A 192 -4.54 25.82 1.97
C GLN A 192 -4.31 27.09 1.12
N SER A 193 -3.09 27.64 1.10
CA SER A 193 -2.75 28.77 0.23
C SER A 193 -2.90 28.46 -1.27
N LEU A 194 -3.23 27.21 -1.63
CA LEU A 194 -3.37 26.71 -3.00
C LEU A 194 -4.84 26.41 -3.38
N ASP A 195 -5.81 26.97 -2.68
CA ASP A 195 -7.26 26.76 -2.95
C ASP A 195 -7.70 25.28 -2.92
N MET A 196 -7.16 24.54 -1.96
CA MET A 196 -7.25 23.09 -1.90
C MET A 196 -8.34 22.63 -0.95
N GLU A 197 -9.05 21.55 -1.31
CA GLU A 197 -10.07 20.96 -0.46
C GLU A 197 -9.47 20.56 0.89
N PRO A 198 -10.01 21.06 2.03
CA PRO A 198 -9.46 20.74 3.34
C PRO A 198 -9.64 19.25 3.63
N PHE A 199 -8.57 18.62 4.14
CA PHE A 199 -8.71 17.30 4.74
C PHE A 199 -9.63 17.43 5.96
N THR A 200 -10.67 16.61 6.03
CA THR A 200 -11.63 16.63 7.13
C THR A 200 -11.76 15.24 7.74
N VAL A 201 -11.89 15.21 9.07
CA VAL A 201 -12.24 13.98 9.80
C VAL A 201 -13.73 13.63 9.60
N TYR A 202 -14.52 14.61 9.22
CA TYR A 202 -15.96 14.46 8.94
C TYR A 202 -16.16 14.45 7.42
N PRO A 203 -16.10 13.28 6.76
CA PRO A 203 -16.30 13.19 5.33
C PRO A 203 -17.72 13.62 4.95
N GLU A 204 -17.84 14.41 3.90
CA GLU A 204 -19.11 14.68 3.27
C GLU A 204 -19.56 13.45 2.49
N LEU A 205 -20.71 12.92 2.81
CA LEU A 205 -21.23 11.71 2.18
C LEU A 205 -22.76 11.68 2.20
N SER A 206 -23.34 10.91 1.31
CA SER A 206 -24.69 10.41 1.41
C SER A 206 -24.69 8.89 1.42
N SER A 207 -25.61 8.27 2.14
CA SER A 207 -25.70 6.82 2.17
C SER A 207 -27.13 6.33 1.91
N THR A 208 -27.23 5.12 1.37
CA THR A 208 -28.46 4.40 1.16
C THR A 208 -28.18 2.89 1.30
N TYR A 209 -29.25 2.11 1.49
CA TYR A 209 -29.11 0.67 1.54
C TYR A 209 -29.55 0.06 0.21
N VAL A 210 -28.73 -0.86 -0.31
CA VAL A 210 -29.00 -1.60 -1.54
C VAL A 210 -28.91 -3.11 -1.28
N PHE A 211 -29.63 -3.89 -2.08
CA PHE A 211 -29.47 -5.34 -2.06
C PHE A 211 -28.27 -5.73 -2.91
N ALA A 212 -27.37 -6.53 -2.33
CA ALA A 212 -26.25 -7.14 -3.03
C ALA A 212 -26.22 -8.65 -2.77
N ARG A 213 -25.55 -9.41 -3.61
CA ARG A 213 -25.30 -10.82 -3.33
C ARG A 213 -24.29 -10.97 -2.21
N SER A 214 -24.56 -11.88 -1.29
CA SER A 214 -23.64 -12.19 -0.20
C SER A 214 -22.31 -12.71 -0.76
N PRO A 215 -21.15 -12.16 -0.33
CA PRO A 215 -19.85 -12.69 -0.72
C PRO A 215 -19.60 -14.13 -0.24
N LYS A 216 -20.29 -14.54 0.82
CA LYS A 216 -20.18 -15.89 1.40
C LYS A 216 -21.08 -16.91 0.69
N ASN A 217 -22.18 -16.46 0.12
CA ASN A 217 -23.15 -17.32 -0.53
C ASN A 217 -23.90 -16.54 -1.62
N GLU A 218 -23.58 -16.79 -2.87
CA GLU A 218 -24.17 -16.11 -4.05
C GLU A 218 -25.71 -16.24 -4.16
N LYS A 219 -26.31 -17.20 -3.44
CA LYS A 219 -27.77 -17.39 -3.43
C LYS A 219 -28.47 -16.50 -2.40
N GLU A 220 -27.74 -15.91 -1.49
CA GLU A 220 -28.27 -15.03 -0.46
C GLU A 220 -28.14 -13.57 -0.86
N MET A 221 -29.18 -12.79 -0.58
CA MET A 221 -29.15 -11.34 -0.71
C MET A 221 -28.91 -10.72 0.65
N VAL A 222 -27.99 -9.76 0.70
CA VAL A 222 -27.70 -8.99 1.91
C VAL A 222 -27.94 -7.51 1.65
N PHE A 223 -28.32 -6.78 2.69
CA PHE A 223 -28.27 -5.34 2.64
C PHE A 223 -26.85 -4.87 2.83
N VAL A 224 -26.39 -4.05 1.90
CA VAL A 224 -25.13 -3.34 2.01
C VAL A 224 -25.41 -1.85 2.07
N GLU A 225 -24.64 -1.11 2.84
CA GLU A 225 -24.69 0.33 2.84
C GLU A 225 -23.92 0.83 1.61
N ARG A 226 -24.61 1.54 0.72
CA ARG A 226 -23.98 2.24 -0.40
C ARG A 226 -23.67 3.66 0.03
N VAL A 227 -22.40 4.01 0.04
CA VAL A 227 -21.92 5.33 0.44
C VAL A 227 -21.42 6.07 -0.81
N ILE A 228 -21.84 7.31 -0.96
CA ILE A 228 -21.56 8.17 -2.11
C ILE A 228 -20.84 9.41 -1.61
N PHE A 229 -19.71 9.72 -2.23
CA PHE A 229 -18.81 10.81 -1.86
C PHE A 229 -18.70 11.81 -3.00
N PRO A 230 -18.85 13.12 -2.76
CA PRO A 230 -18.62 14.16 -3.76
C PRO A 230 -17.12 14.44 -3.98
N ARG A 231 -16.26 14.03 -3.04
CA ARG A 231 -14.82 14.29 -3.09
C ARG A 231 -14.00 13.02 -2.83
N LEU A 232 -12.86 12.91 -3.50
CA LEU A 232 -11.96 11.79 -3.33
C LEU A 232 -11.32 11.75 -1.92
N THR A 233 -11.06 12.91 -1.32
CA THR A 233 -10.56 13.00 0.07
C THR A 233 -11.54 12.37 1.06
N ASP A 234 -12.84 12.62 0.89
CA ASP A 234 -13.88 12.04 1.74
C ASP A 234 -13.94 10.53 1.59
N PHE A 235 -13.81 10.04 0.34
CA PHE A 235 -13.76 8.61 0.04
C PHE A 235 -12.61 7.92 0.79
N TYR A 236 -11.38 8.45 0.73
CA TYR A 236 -10.24 7.87 1.44
C TYR A 236 -10.35 8.03 2.95
N THR A 237 -10.85 9.17 3.42
CA THR A 237 -11.01 9.42 4.86
C THR A 237 -12.03 8.45 5.44
N TYR A 238 -13.16 8.26 4.77
CA TYR A 238 -14.17 7.30 5.20
C TYR A 238 -13.63 5.88 5.23
N ASP A 239 -12.96 5.44 4.16
CA ASP A 239 -12.37 4.10 4.10
C ASP A 239 -11.36 3.88 5.23
N LEU A 240 -10.47 4.86 5.49
CA LEU A 240 -9.54 4.82 6.62
C LEU A 240 -10.26 4.67 7.96
N MET A 241 -11.25 5.53 8.23
CA MET A 241 -12.00 5.53 9.48
C MET A 241 -12.81 4.24 9.66
N ASN A 242 -13.42 3.76 8.59
CA ASN A 242 -14.14 2.48 8.60
C ASN A 242 -13.17 1.32 8.87
N GLY A 243 -11.99 1.31 8.26
CA GLY A 243 -10.93 0.35 8.55
C GLY A 243 -10.52 0.38 10.01
N LEU A 244 -10.23 1.56 10.55
CA LEU A 244 -9.86 1.74 11.96
C LEU A 244 -10.97 1.27 12.91
N HIS A 245 -12.23 1.55 12.59
CA HIS A 245 -13.39 1.07 13.37
C HIS A 245 -13.42 -0.45 13.47
N HIS A 246 -13.13 -1.15 12.39
CA HIS A 246 -13.04 -2.61 12.37
C HIS A 246 -11.68 -3.16 12.81
N GLY A 247 -10.80 -2.29 13.26
CA GLY A 247 -9.47 -2.69 13.73
C GLY A 247 -8.45 -2.95 12.65
N HIS A 248 -8.74 -2.55 11.44
CA HIS A 248 -7.76 -2.51 10.37
C HIS A 248 -6.95 -1.22 10.46
N ALA A 249 -5.65 -1.29 10.34
CA ALA A 249 -4.81 -0.10 10.36
C ALA A 249 -3.64 -0.21 9.36
N PRO A 250 -3.30 0.88 8.66
CA PRO A 250 -2.08 0.94 7.89
C PRO A 250 -0.85 0.76 8.78
N SER A 251 0.14 0.06 8.27
CA SER A 251 1.41 -0.17 8.94
C SER A 251 2.54 -0.10 7.93
N GLN A 252 3.67 0.48 8.31
CA GLN A 252 4.83 0.54 7.44
C GLN A 252 5.71 -0.69 7.61
N CYS A 253 6.07 -1.34 6.51
CA CYS A 253 6.92 -2.51 6.50
C CYS A 253 8.37 -2.13 6.81
N GLN A 254 8.98 -2.75 7.83
CA GLN A 254 10.38 -2.51 8.19
C GLN A 254 11.39 -3.05 7.15
N GLY A 255 10.94 -3.88 6.21
CA GLY A 255 11.80 -4.44 5.17
C GLY A 255 11.84 -3.61 3.89
N CYS A 256 10.70 -3.17 3.39
CA CYS A 256 10.59 -2.44 2.11
C CYS A 256 10.04 -1.01 2.23
N GLY A 257 9.66 -0.55 3.43
CA GLY A 257 9.13 0.79 3.64
C GLY A 257 7.69 1.01 3.17
N ARG A 258 7.08 0.07 2.45
CA ARG A 258 5.71 0.19 1.93
C ARG A 258 4.68 0.06 3.05
N TYR A 259 3.58 0.78 2.90
CA TYR A 259 2.42 0.61 3.76
C TYR A 259 1.66 -0.68 3.40
N PHE A 260 1.14 -1.34 4.40
CA PHE A 260 0.26 -2.51 4.26
C PHE A 260 -0.81 -2.50 5.35
N LEU A 261 -1.96 -3.08 5.05
CA LEU A 261 -3.09 -3.11 5.97
C LEU A 261 -2.94 -4.28 6.95
N THR A 262 -3.13 -4.00 8.23
CA THR A 262 -3.23 -5.04 9.26
C THR A 262 -4.69 -5.22 9.65
N THR A 263 -5.22 -6.42 9.50
CA THR A 263 -6.64 -6.75 9.69
C THR A 263 -6.92 -7.55 10.95
N ASN A 264 -5.93 -7.77 11.79
CA ASN A 264 -6.07 -8.50 13.05
C ASN A 264 -5.30 -7.81 14.18
N GLY A 265 -5.50 -8.23 15.42
CA GLY A 265 -4.82 -7.66 16.60
C GLY A 265 -3.31 -7.92 16.66
N HIS A 266 -2.80 -8.80 15.79
CA HIS A 266 -1.36 -9.04 15.68
C HIS A 266 -0.69 -7.92 14.88
N ILE A 267 0.48 -7.45 15.35
CA ILE A 267 1.23 -6.36 14.71
C ILE A 267 2.43 -6.94 13.95
N PRO A 268 2.30 -7.33 12.67
CA PRO A 268 3.43 -7.75 11.87
C PRO A 268 4.36 -6.57 11.60
N LYS A 269 5.68 -6.82 11.67
CA LYS A 269 6.71 -5.83 11.31
C LYS A 269 6.95 -5.77 9.80
N TYR A 270 6.54 -6.80 9.07
CA TYR A 270 6.85 -7.01 7.66
C TYR A 270 5.58 -7.36 6.89
N CYS A 271 5.46 -6.83 5.68
CA CYS A 271 4.38 -7.19 4.75
C CYS A 271 4.64 -8.55 4.07
N ASP A 272 3.65 -9.04 3.33
CA ASP A 272 3.76 -10.24 2.50
C ASP A 272 4.25 -9.93 1.06
N GLY A 273 4.61 -8.68 0.76
CA GLY A 273 5.19 -8.28 -0.51
C GLY A 273 6.63 -8.78 -0.68
N VAL A 274 7.12 -8.75 -1.92
CA VAL A 274 8.48 -9.18 -2.28
C VAL A 274 9.52 -8.33 -1.55
N ALA A 275 10.53 -9.00 -0.94
CA ALA A 275 11.61 -8.33 -0.24
C ALA A 275 12.56 -7.62 -1.24
N LEU A 276 12.98 -6.39 -0.91
CA LEU A 276 13.91 -5.62 -1.74
C LEU A 276 15.31 -6.24 -1.79
N GLN A 277 15.69 -6.94 -0.73
CA GLN A 277 17.04 -7.52 -0.56
C GLN A 277 17.19 -8.85 -1.30
N ASP A 278 16.11 -9.62 -1.45
CA ASP A 278 16.11 -10.90 -2.14
C ASP A 278 14.68 -11.21 -2.64
N ASN A 279 14.47 -11.12 -3.94
CA ASN A 279 13.17 -11.29 -4.58
C ASN A 279 12.58 -12.70 -4.51
N ARG A 280 13.33 -13.68 -4.02
CA ARG A 280 12.86 -15.06 -3.79
C ARG A 280 11.98 -15.18 -2.54
N TYR A 281 12.01 -14.18 -1.66
CA TYR A 281 11.31 -14.18 -0.39
C TYR A 281 10.33 -13.02 -0.27
N THR A 282 9.29 -13.20 0.54
CA THR A 282 8.50 -12.07 1.00
C THR A 282 9.25 -11.30 2.09
N CYS A 283 8.89 -10.04 2.33
CA CYS A 283 9.45 -9.26 3.44
C CYS A 283 9.33 -10.00 4.78
N ARG A 284 8.19 -10.69 5.01
CA ARG A 284 7.96 -11.49 6.22
C ARG A 284 8.92 -12.67 6.33
N GLN A 285 9.09 -13.42 5.25
CA GLN A 285 10.02 -14.56 5.21
C GLN A 285 11.47 -14.10 5.40
N TYR A 286 11.87 -13.05 4.70
CA TYR A 286 13.22 -12.49 4.80
C TYR A 286 13.48 -11.95 6.22
N GLY A 287 12.54 -11.20 6.80
CA GLY A 287 12.65 -10.70 8.18
C GLY A 287 12.74 -11.82 9.21
N ALA A 288 11.95 -12.90 9.08
CA ALA A 288 12.03 -14.06 9.95
C ALA A 288 13.39 -14.77 9.82
N MET A 289 13.89 -14.95 8.61
CA MET A 289 15.21 -15.54 8.35
C MET A 289 16.34 -14.70 8.98
N MET A 290 16.29 -13.38 8.85
CA MET A 290 17.29 -12.49 9.44
C MET A 290 17.23 -12.48 10.96
N HIS A 291 16.05 -12.51 11.55
CA HIS A 291 15.88 -12.61 13.00
C HIS A 291 16.41 -13.95 13.53
N GLN A 292 16.10 -15.06 12.85
CA GLN A 292 16.63 -16.36 13.20
C GLN A 292 18.17 -16.41 13.10
N LYS A 293 18.71 -15.81 12.04
CA LYS A 293 20.17 -15.71 11.86
C LYS A 293 20.83 -14.90 12.97
N GLU A 294 20.20 -13.83 13.42
CA GLU A 294 20.72 -13.01 14.53
C GLU A 294 20.64 -13.74 15.87
N GLN A 295 19.51 -14.41 16.16
CA GLN A 295 19.41 -15.28 17.34
C GLN A 295 20.46 -16.38 17.34
N ASN A 296 20.67 -17.02 16.20
CA ASN A 296 21.66 -18.06 16.06
C ASN A 296 23.09 -17.57 16.32
N LYS A 297 23.42 -16.32 15.95
CA LYS A 297 24.72 -15.72 16.27
C LYS A 297 24.98 -15.59 17.76
N GLN A 298 23.94 -15.32 18.55
CA GLN A 298 24.03 -15.13 20.00
C GLN A 298 23.95 -16.45 20.77
N HIS A 299 23.40 -17.48 20.17
CA HIS A 299 23.25 -18.78 20.82
C HIS A 299 24.59 -19.49 20.98
N PRO A 300 25.00 -19.97 22.18
CA PRO A 300 26.32 -20.55 22.44
C PRO A 300 26.69 -21.69 21.50
N VAL A 301 25.74 -22.61 21.23
CA VAL A 301 25.92 -23.74 20.31
C VAL A 301 26.24 -23.25 18.89
N TYR A 302 25.48 -22.31 18.35
CA TYR A 302 25.72 -21.77 17.02
C TYR A 302 27.01 -20.94 16.93
N ARG A 303 27.36 -20.23 17.99
CA ARG A 303 28.59 -19.43 18.05
C ARG A 303 29.82 -20.35 17.94
N LEU A 304 29.83 -21.43 18.71
CA LEU A 304 30.93 -22.42 18.66
C LEU A 304 30.96 -23.10 17.29
N PHE A 305 29.82 -23.57 16.79
CA PHE A 305 29.67 -24.17 15.45
C PHE A 305 30.25 -23.27 14.34
N ASN A 306 29.84 -22.04 14.28
CA ASN A 306 30.31 -21.09 13.25
C ASN A 306 31.83 -20.89 13.35
N THR A 307 32.37 -20.70 14.55
CA THR A 307 33.80 -20.53 14.76
C THR A 307 34.60 -21.73 14.26
N ARG A 308 34.15 -22.97 14.56
CA ARG A 308 34.83 -24.19 14.13
C ARG A 308 34.72 -24.46 12.64
N THR A 309 33.54 -24.29 12.07
CA THR A 309 33.33 -24.49 10.62
C THR A 309 34.12 -23.46 9.78
N ASP A 310 34.23 -22.22 10.23
CA ASP A 310 35.07 -21.21 9.56
C ASP A 310 36.56 -21.54 9.65
N THR A 311 37.00 -22.12 10.78
CA THR A 311 38.39 -22.60 10.92
C THR A 311 38.67 -23.78 9.99
N ILE A 312 37.75 -24.75 9.89
CA ILE A 312 37.87 -25.89 8.96
C ILE A 312 37.98 -25.40 7.52
N ARG A 313 37.13 -24.45 7.10
CA ARG A 313 37.19 -23.85 5.75
C ARG A 313 38.51 -23.14 5.49
N LYS A 314 39.00 -22.36 6.48
CA LYS A 314 40.35 -21.68 6.37
C LYS A 314 41.51 -22.68 6.29
N HIS A 315 41.43 -23.81 7.02
CA HIS A 315 42.42 -24.84 6.92
C HIS A 315 42.48 -25.49 5.53
N HIS A 316 41.32 -25.74 4.92
CA HIS A 316 41.25 -26.20 3.53
C HIS A 316 41.79 -25.17 2.55
N GLN A 317 41.39 -23.89 2.63
CA GLN A 317 41.88 -22.83 1.77
C GLN A 317 43.39 -22.65 1.84
N ARG A 318 44.04 -22.98 2.98
CA ARG A 318 45.46 -22.93 3.20
C ARG A 318 46.18 -24.24 2.84
N GLY A 319 45.46 -25.18 2.25
CA GLY A 319 46.02 -26.50 1.87
C GLY A 319 46.40 -27.42 3.03
N LYS A 320 45.92 -27.17 4.27
CA LYS A 320 46.24 -27.96 5.43
C LYS A 320 45.45 -29.27 5.51
N ILE A 321 44.31 -29.35 4.86
CA ILE A 321 43.41 -30.51 4.84
C ILE A 321 42.87 -30.72 3.42
N SER A 322 42.59 -31.98 3.06
CA SER A 322 41.97 -32.35 1.78
C SER A 322 40.50 -31.92 1.70
N ASP A 323 39.94 -31.94 0.48
CA ASP A 323 38.53 -31.63 0.27
C ASP A 323 37.59 -32.67 0.92
N ASP A 324 38.02 -33.97 0.86
CA ASP A 324 37.24 -35.02 1.49
C ASP A 324 37.23 -34.90 3.03
N LEU A 325 38.38 -34.60 3.63
CA LEU A 325 38.45 -34.36 5.08
C LEU A 325 37.65 -33.10 5.47
N ARG A 326 37.68 -32.07 4.67
CA ARG A 326 36.85 -30.87 4.89
C ARG A 326 35.37 -31.22 4.90
N ARG A 327 34.87 -31.97 3.90
CA ARG A 327 33.47 -32.35 3.78
C ARG A 327 32.98 -33.17 4.99
N GLU A 328 33.75 -34.15 5.36
CA GLU A 328 33.40 -35.01 6.50
C GLU A 328 33.49 -34.27 7.85
N ALA A 329 34.48 -33.43 8.04
CA ALA A 329 34.62 -32.59 9.22
C ALA A 329 33.45 -31.60 9.37
N LEU A 330 32.99 -30.98 8.28
CA LEU A 330 31.81 -30.10 8.30
C LEU A 330 30.52 -30.87 8.60
N TYR A 331 30.39 -32.10 8.08
CA TYR A 331 29.25 -32.94 8.36
C TYR A 331 29.19 -33.33 9.84
N LEU A 332 30.32 -33.76 10.43
CA LEU A 332 30.42 -34.06 11.85
C LEU A 332 30.09 -32.87 12.75
N ALA A 333 30.69 -31.72 12.46
CA ALA A 333 30.39 -30.50 13.20
C ALA A 333 28.89 -30.14 13.14
N GLY A 334 28.23 -30.36 12.00
CA GLY A 334 26.79 -30.19 11.84
C GLY A 334 25.99 -31.17 12.73
N SER A 335 26.39 -32.45 12.73
CA SER A 335 25.74 -33.50 13.56
C SER A 335 25.86 -33.19 15.06
N TYR A 336 27.05 -32.77 15.52
CA TYR A 336 27.26 -32.37 16.92
C TYR A 336 26.42 -31.17 17.33
N ARG A 337 26.29 -30.16 16.43
CA ARG A 337 25.40 -29.02 16.64
C ARG A 337 23.96 -29.47 16.81
N ASP A 338 23.46 -30.30 15.90
CA ASP A 338 22.07 -30.74 15.90
C ASP A 338 21.75 -31.56 17.16
N LYS A 339 22.68 -32.40 17.61
CA LYS A 339 22.58 -33.09 18.87
C LYS A 339 22.53 -32.12 20.06
N ALA A 340 23.40 -31.09 20.08
CA ALA A 340 23.44 -30.12 21.17
C ALA A 340 22.19 -29.20 21.22
N LEU A 341 21.49 -29.06 20.11
CA LEU A 341 20.20 -28.31 20.07
C LEU A 341 19.03 -29.14 20.61
N MET A 342 19.15 -30.46 20.63
CA MET A 342 18.13 -31.40 21.12
C MET A 342 18.38 -31.88 22.55
N ASP A 343 19.63 -31.84 23.01
CA ASP A 343 20.08 -32.40 24.28
C ASP A 343 20.84 -31.32 25.08
N ASN A 344 20.18 -30.77 26.08
CA ASN A 344 20.77 -29.71 26.92
C ASN A 344 21.95 -30.23 27.79
N ASP A 345 21.94 -31.48 28.22
CA ASP A 345 23.04 -32.06 29.03
C ASP A 345 24.27 -32.22 28.16
N TYR A 346 24.10 -32.69 26.93
CA TYR A 346 25.18 -32.73 25.95
C TYR A 346 25.69 -31.32 25.57
N ALA A 347 24.79 -30.37 25.39
CA ALA A 347 25.16 -29.00 25.09
C ALA A 347 26.01 -28.35 26.19
N ALA A 348 25.76 -28.70 27.47
CA ALA A 348 26.47 -28.14 28.62
C ALA A 348 27.89 -28.72 28.79
N ASP A 349 28.09 -30.02 28.56
CA ASP A 349 29.35 -30.69 28.90
C ASP A 349 30.05 -31.33 27.69
N GLY A 350 29.34 -32.10 26.86
CA GLY A 350 29.95 -32.89 25.75
C GLY A 350 30.23 -32.09 24.48
N TYR A 351 29.39 -31.14 24.15
CA TYR A 351 29.44 -30.42 22.87
C TYR A 351 30.75 -29.65 22.64
N ALA A 352 31.25 -28.96 23.64
CA ALA A 352 32.46 -28.15 23.52
C ALA A 352 33.68 -29.02 23.22
N ARG A 353 33.78 -30.19 23.86
CA ARG A 353 34.83 -31.19 23.67
C ARG A 353 34.76 -31.80 22.26
N ASP A 354 33.58 -32.25 21.83
CA ASP A 354 33.40 -32.88 20.52
C ASP A 354 33.60 -31.88 19.35
N MET A 355 33.47 -30.58 19.62
CA MET A 355 33.75 -29.49 18.68
C MET A 355 35.21 -29.03 18.67
N GLU A 356 36.13 -29.69 19.39
CA GLU A 356 37.56 -29.46 19.25
C GLU A 356 38.03 -29.92 17.87
N LEU A 357 38.88 -29.10 17.20
CA LEU A 357 39.32 -29.36 15.82
C LEU A 357 40.04 -30.70 15.69
N GLU A 358 40.89 -31.02 16.67
CA GLU A 358 41.63 -32.30 16.72
C GLU A 358 40.67 -33.48 16.77
N HIS A 359 39.63 -33.40 17.60
CA HIS A 359 38.61 -34.43 17.71
C HIS A 359 37.81 -34.56 16.39
N ILE A 360 37.34 -33.45 15.83
CA ILE A 360 36.60 -33.47 14.56
C ILE A 360 37.44 -34.11 13.44
N TYR A 361 38.71 -33.76 13.32
CA TYR A 361 39.55 -34.29 12.26
C TYR A 361 39.85 -35.77 12.48
N ALA A 362 40.15 -36.19 13.72
CA ALA A 362 40.39 -37.60 14.03
C ALA A 362 39.17 -38.49 13.72
N GLU A 363 37.97 -38.03 14.07
CA GLU A 363 36.72 -38.75 13.76
C GLU A 363 36.40 -38.72 12.25
N ALA A 364 36.66 -37.61 11.56
CA ALA A 364 36.48 -37.52 10.11
C ALA A 364 37.43 -38.48 9.37
N GLU A 365 38.71 -38.57 9.77
CA GLU A 365 39.68 -39.48 9.17
C GLU A 365 39.30 -40.95 9.38
N LYS A 366 38.72 -41.30 10.55
CA LYS A 366 38.23 -42.67 10.79
C LYS A 366 37.09 -43.07 9.86
N ARG A 367 36.26 -42.14 9.48
CA ARG A 367 35.14 -42.37 8.54
C ARG A 367 35.56 -42.43 7.09
N LEU A 368 36.67 -41.83 6.74
CA LEU A 368 37.24 -41.86 5.39
C LEU A 368 38.09 -43.07 5.09
N LYS A 369 38.45 -43.87 6.17
CA LYS A 369 39.12 -45.17 6.05
C LYS A 369 38.12 -46.29 5.90
#